data_3e6818c6ad934c499e8a0a51ea1544d2
#
_entry.id   3e6818c6ad934c499e8a0a51ea1544d2
#
_cell.length_a   1.000
_cell.length_b   1.000
_cell.length_c   1.000
_cell.angle_alpha   90.00
_cell.angle_beta   90.00
_cell.angle_gamma   90.00
#
_symmetry.space_group_name_H-M   'P 1'
#
loop_
_entity.id
_entity.type
_entity.pdbx_description
1 polymer ?
#
loop_
_entity_poly.entity_id
_entity_poly.type
_entity_poly.pdbx_seq_one_letter_code
_entity_poly.pdbx_strand_id
1 'polypeptide(L)'
;DSFLGAGKTTLLRRSLHELNARNIKADVILNDISNADIDVATLDPSLLSSVSPLAAGCACCESLEELVQLCRTASSGKGDLLIAELNGTADPLVLLETFTLLEDRLSFFPRYQVCVIDARYWGKRDEFQILERRQLETAGFFYISHKNKVQQTHLKCLKKTIKSASKNSQEINLDKLV
;
A
#
# COMPACT_ATOMS: atom_id res chain seq x y z
N ASP A 1 2.42 -2.89 18.30
CA ASP A 1 2.88 -3.12 16.90
C ASP A 1 1.80 -3.72 16.02
N SER A 2 0.68 -3.01 15.90
CA SER A 2 -0.57 -3.57 15.35
C SER A 2 -0.64 -3.60 13.82
N PHE A 3 0.21 -2.88 13.10
CA PHE A 3 0.22 -2.86 11.63
C PHE A 3 1.35 -3.67 11.00
N LEU A 4 2.30 -4.17 11.81
CA LEU A 4 3.31 -5.13 11.38
C LEU A 4 2.64 -6.46 11.02
N GLY A 5 3.04 -7.05 9.90
CA GLY A 5 2.49 -8.33 9.44
C GLY A 5 1.07 -8.28 8.86
N ALA A 6 0.55 -7.08 8.53
CA ALA A 6 -0.73 -6.96 7.82
C ALA A 6 -0.71 -7.56 6.40
N GLY A 7 0.46 -7.91 5.87
CA GLY A 7 0.61 -8.52 4.55
C GLY A 7 0.87 -7.52 3.41
N LYS A 8 1.26 -6.28 3.71
CA LYS A 8 1.61 -5.26 2.70
C LYS A 8 2.75 -5.74 1.79
N THR A 9 3.89 -6.09 2.36
CA THR A 9 5.06 -6.57 1.62
C THR A 9 4.77 -7.87 0.86
N THR A 10 3.93 -8.75 1.41
CA THR A 10 3.48 -9.96 0.69
C THR A 10 2.65 -9.59 -0.54
N LEU A 11 1.73 -8.63 -0.41
CA LEU A 11 0.96 -8.12 -1.54
C LEU A 11 1.88 -7.48 -2.59
N LEU A 12 2.82 -6.64 -2.15
CA LEU A 12 3.80 -5.99 -3.03
C LEU A 12 4.58 -7.03 -3.85
N ARG A 13 5.17 -8.03 -3.20
CA ARG A 13 5.92 -9.09 -3.91
C ARG A 13 5.08 -9.81 -4.96
N ARG A 14 3.86 -10.21 -4.61
CA ARG A 14 2.95 -10.87 -5.55
C ARG A 14 2.60 -9.94 -6.72
N SER A 15 2.35 -8.66 -6.44
CA SER A 15 2.07 -7.67 -7.49
C SER A 15 3.25 -7.49 -8.43
N LEU A 16 4.49 -7.45 -7.92
CA LEU A 16 5.70 -7.34 -8.74
C LEU A 16 5.88 -8.54 -9.67
N HIS A 17 5.62 -9.76 -9.20
CA HIS A 17 5.65 -10.94 -10.06
C HIS A 17 4.62 -10.86 -11.19
N GLU A 18 3.38 -10.44 -10.88
CA GLU A 18 2.31 -10.29 -11.89
C GLU A 18 2.62 -9.18 -12.90
N LEU A 19 3.19 -8.06 -12.44
CA LEU A 19 3.60 -6.96 -13.31
C LEU A 19 4.72 -7.41 -14.27
N ASN A 20 5.73 -8.09 -13.74
CA ASN A 20 6.84 -8.59 -14.55
C ASN A 20 6.39 -9.63 -15.59
N ALA A 21 5.43 -10.51 -15.26
CA ALA A 21 4.84 -11.45 -16.21
C ALA A 21 4.16 -10.72 -17.40
N ARG A 22 3.83 -9.44 -17.24
CA ARG A 22 3.26 -8.56 -18.27
C ARG A 22 4.30 -7.60 -18.87
N ASN A 23 5.59 -7.80 -18.58
CA ASN A 23 6.70 -6.91 -18.98
C ASN A 23 6.55 -5.47 -18.46
N ILE A 24 5.89 -5.27 -17.32
CA ILE A 24 5.76 -3.98 -16.63
C ILE A 24 6.79 -3.94 -15.50
N LYS A 25 7.70 -2.96 -15.55
CA LYS A 25 8.70 -2.73 -14.50
C LYS A 25 8.25 -1.65 -13.55
N ALA A 26 8.39 -1.90 -12.26
CA ALA A 26 8.02 -0.98 -11.21
C ALA A 26 9.24 -0.34 -10.55
N ASP A 27 9.13 0.97 -10.29
CA ASP A 27 9.91 1.65 -9.26
C ASP A 27 9.18 1.47 -7.93
N VAL A 28 9.92 1.17 -6.87
CA VAL A 28 9.33 0.88 -5.55
C VAL A 28 9.91 1.80 -4.49
N ILE A 29 9.04 2.43 -3.71
CA ILE A 29 9.39 3.18 -2.50
C ILE A 29 8.89 2.37 -1.30
N LEU A 30 9.77 2.09 -0.34
CA LEU A 30 9.45 1.33 0.87
C LEU A 30 9.55 2.23 2.10
N ASN A 31 8.48 2.34 2.86
CA ASN A 31 8.43 3.03 4.16
C ASN A 31 8.01 2.06 5.26
N ASP A 32 8.82 1.07 5.55
CA ASP A 32 8.71 0.29 6.79
C ASP A 32 9.95 0.51 7.65
N ILE A 33 9.77 1.29 8.71
CA ILE A 33 10.83 1.77 9.62
C ILE A 33 11.57 0.62 10.29
N SER A 34 10.91 -0.52 10.49
CA SER A 34 11.46 -1.63 11.26
C SER A 34 12.27 -2.62 10.42
N ASN A 35 12.06 -2.67 9.10
CA ASN A 35 12.57 -3.74 8.25
C ASN A 35 12.91 -3.31 6.80
N ALA A 36 13.04 -2.01 6.51
CA ALA A 36 13.27 -1.53 5.15
C ALA A 36 14.47 -2.24 4.47
N ASP A 37 15.57 -2.41 5.18
CA ASP A 37 16.75 -3.11 4.65
C ASP A 37 16.48 -4.61 4.40
N ILE A 38 15.70 -5.26 5.28
CA ILE A 38 15.32 -6.66 5.13
C ILE A 38 14.31 -6.80 4.00
N ASP A 39 13.37 -5.88 3.88
CA ASP A 39 12.36 -5.89 2.83
C ASP A 39 12.98 -5.60 1.45
N VAL A 40 13.90 -4.66 1.33
CA VAL A 40 14.69 -4.44 0.11
C VAL A 40 15.48 -5.69 -0.28
N ALA A 41 16.19 -6.30 0.67
CA ALA A 41 16.98 -7.51 0.43
C ALA A 41 16.13 -8.72 0.02
N THR A 42 14.84 -8.71 0.30
CA THR A 42 13.92 -9.81 -0.03
C THR A 42 13.17 -9.61 -1.35
N LEU A 43 13.26 -8.42 -1.97
CA LEU A 43 12.72 -8.18 -3.30
C LEU A 43 13.70 -8.71 -4.36
N ASP A 44 13.18 -9.38 -5.38
CA ASP A 44 13.99 -9.82 -6.51
C ASP A 44 14.34 -8.61 -7.39
N PRO A 45 15.65 -8.25 -7.51
CA PRO A 45 16.05 -7.09 -8.30
C PRO A 45 15.66 -7.18 -9.78
N SER A 46 15.47 -8.40 -10.31
CA SER A 46 15.07 -8.60 -11.71
C SER A 46 13.66 -8.12 -12.01
N LEU A 47 12.81 -7.99 -10.98
CA LEU A 47 11.40 -7.56 -11.08
C LEU A 47 11.22 -6.04 -11.00
N LEU A 48 12.31 -5.32 -10.74
CA LEU A 48 12.28 -3.90 -10.40
C LEU A 48 13.03 -3.06 -11.43
N SER A 49 12.60 -1.82 -11.59
CA SER A 49 13.40 -0.78 -12.24
C SER A 49 14.32 -0.11 -11.22
N SER A 50 13.79 0.22 -10.05
CA SER A 50 14.54 0.75 -8.92
C SER A 50 13.84 0.45 -7.58
N VAL A 51 14.60 0.49 -6.48
CA VAL A 51 14.07 0.45 -5.11
C VAL A 51 14.68 1.58 -4.32
N SER A 52 13.84 2.37 -3.66
CA SER A 52 14.25 3.48 -2.81
C SER A 52 13.66 3.30 -1.40
N PRO A 53 14.49 3.07 -0.38
CA PRO A 53 14.02 3.10 0.99
C PRO A 53 13.68 4.56 1.37
N LEU A 54 12.57 4.75 2.05
CA LEU A 54 12.24 6.01 2.69
C LEU A 54 12.88 6.02 4.09
N ALA A 55 13.56 7.10 4.46
CA ALA A 55 14.22 7.19 5.76
C ALA A 55 13.23 7.06 6.93
N ALA A 56 13.76 6.68 8.09
CA ALA A 56 12.97 6.40 9.29
C ALA A 56 12.10 7.61 9.66
N GLY A 57 10.79 7.39 9.73
CA GLY A 57 9.78 8.39 10.07
C GLY A 57 8.40 7.98 9.56
N CYS A 58 7.35 8.62 10.04
CA CYS A 58 6.02 8.44 9.48
C CYS A 58 5.93 9.23 8.18
N ALA A 59 5.57 8.59 7.08
CA ALA A 59 5.40 9.23 5.77
C ALA A 59 4.44 10.44 5.79
N CYS A 60 3.62 10.55 6.82
CA CYS A 60 2.66 11.65 6.97
C CYS A 60 3.16 12.87 7.75
N CYS A 61 4.34 12.79 8.41
CA CYS A 61 4.82 13.88 9.27
C CYS A 61 6.26 14.29 8.98
N GLU A 62 7.22 13.35 9.07
CA GLU A 62 8.65 13.67 9.02
C GLU A 62 9.28 13.35 7.65
N SER A 63 8.73 12.41 6.90
CA SER A 63 9.29 11.95 5.63
C SER A 63 8.41 12.24 4.41
N LEU A 64 7.40 13.12 4.56
CA LEU A 64 6.52 13.48 3.43
C LEU A 64 7.27 14.20 2.31
N GLU A 65 8.17 15.12 2.69
CA GLU A 65 9.00 15.85 1.72
C GLU A 65 9.95 14.89 0.98
N GLU A 66 10.55 13.94 1.71
CA GLU A 66 11.38 12.90 1.12
C GLU A 66 10.58 11.98 0.19
N LEU A 67 9.37 11.56 0.58
CA LEU A 67 8.46 10.78 -0.26
C LEU A 67 8.17 11.51 -1.58
N VAL A 68 7.85 12.81 -1.50
CA VAL A 68 7.61 13.66 -2.69
C VAL A 68 8.86 13.72 -3.56
N GLN A 69 10.03 13.87 -2.96
CA GLN A 69 11.29 13.90 -3.71
C GLN A 69 11.60 12.58 -4.40
N LEU A 70 11.37 11.45 -3.71
CA LEU A 70 11.51 10.11 -4.31
C LEU A 70 10.51 9.90 -5.45
N CYS A 71 9.27 10.36 -5.29
CA CYS A 71 8.28 10.33 -6.38
C CYS A 71 8.74 11.14 -7.60
N ARG A 72 9.33 12.33 -7.40
CA ARG A 72 9.90 13.13 -8.51
C ARG A 72 11.05 12.42 -9.19
N THR A 73 11.93 11.79 -8.43
CA THR A 73 13.06 11.04 -8.98
C THR A 73 12.57 9.85 -9.79
N ALA A 74 11.61 9.09 -9.27
CA ALA A 74 11.01 7.96 -9.98
C ALA A 74 10.29 8.40 -11.27
N SER A 75 9.63 9.60 -11.29
CA SER A 75 8.97 10.11 -12.51
C SER A 75 9.92 10.43 -13.66
N SER A 76 11.20 10.59 -13.38
CA SER A 76 12.26 10.68 -14.40
C SER A 76 12.96 9.35 -14.69
N GLY A 77 12.54 8.28 -14.04
CA GLY A 77 13.12 6.94 -14.12
C GLY A 77 12.67 6.13 -15.34
N LYS A 78 13.01 4.85 -15.33
CA LYS A 78 12.73 3.90 -16.42
C LYS A 78 11.57 2.93 -16.09
N GLY A 79 10.94 3.09 -14.93
CA GLY A 79 9.82 2.27 -14.52
C GLY A 79 8.52 2.69 -15.23
N ASP A 80 7.69 1.73 -15.56
CA ASP A 80 6.36 1.95 -16.14
C ASP A 80 5.34 2.34 -15.06
N LEU A 81 5.63 1.99 -13.80
CA LEU A 81 4.77 2.17 -12.65
C LEU A 81 5.58 2.51 -11.40
N LEU A 82 5.06 3.41 -10.56
CA LEU A 82 5.58 3.65 -9.22
C LEU A 82 4.66 3.03 -8.18
N ILE A 83 5.22 2.23 -7.28
CA ILE A 83 4.53 1.66 -6.11
C ILE A 83 5.19 2.21 -4.84
N ALA A 84 4.40 2.86 -3.98
CA ALA A 84 4.85 3.26 -2.66
C ALA A 84 4.17 2.38 -1.59
N GLU A 85 4.95 1.59 -0.86
CA GLU A 85 4.49 0.92 0.34
C GLU A 85 4.68 1.85 1.53
N LEU A 86 3.56 2.22 2.17
CA LEU A 86 3.56 3.09 3.32
C LEU A 86 3.34 2.30 4.61
N ASN A 87 3.84 2.84 5.70
CA ASN A 87 3.62 2.23 7.00
C ASN A 87 2.13 2.24 7.37
N GLY A 88 1.70 1.33 8.27
CA GLY A 88 0.28 1.18 8.61
C GLY A 88 -0.31 2.37 9.39
N THR A 89 0.52 3.24 9.95
CA THR A 89 0.10 4.44 10.68
C THR A 89 0.02 5.70 9.82
N ALA A 90 0.33 5.61 8.53
CA ALA A 90 0.22 6.74 7.62
C ALA A 90 -1.23 7.23 7.50
N ASP A 91 -1.44 8.54 7.73
CA ASP A 91 -2.76 9.16 7.52
C ASP A 91 -3.00 9.42 6.03
N PRO A 92 -4.00 8.77 5.43
CA PRO A 92 -4.24 8.88 4.00
C PRO A 92 -4.73 10.27 3.58
N LEU A 93 -5.34 11.05 4.47
CA LEU A 93 -5.83 12.39 4.14
C LEU A 93 -4.68 13.35 3.90
N VAL A 94 -3.64 13.30 4.76
CA VAL A 94 -2.43 14.11 4.59
C VAL A 94 -1.74 13.80 3.27
N LEU A 95 -1.66 12.50 2.91
CA LEU A 95 -1.08 12.07 1.65
C LEU A 95 -1.89 12.54 0.45
N LEU A 96 -3.22 12.36 0.47
CA LEU A 96 -4.11 12.78 -0.61
C LEU A 96 -4.04 14.30 -0.81
N GLU A 97 -4.08 15.09 0.26
CA GLU A 97 -3.96 16.54 0.20
C GLU A 97 -2.64 16.95 -0.43
N THR A 98 -1.53 16.39 0.04
CA THR A 98 -0.20 16.68 -0.48
C THR A 98 -0.07 16.34 -1.96
N PHE A 99 -0.49 15.14 -2.35
CA PHE A 99 -0.42 14.72 -3.76
C PHE A 99 -1.39 15.48 -4.66
N THR A 100 -2.48 16.00 -4.12
CA THR A 100 -3.39 16.90 -4.87
C THR A 100 -2.75 18.26 -5.09
N LEU A 101 -2.13 18.84 -4.07
CA LEU A 101 -1.43 20.12 -4.18
C LEU A 101 -0.20 20.08 -5.13
N LEU A 102 0.39 18.89 -5.30
CA LEU A 102 1.56 18.67 -6.14
C LEU A 102 1.22 18.04 -7.50
N GLU A 103 -0.05 17.98 -7.86
CA GLU A 103 -0.54 17.28 -9.06
C GLU A 103 0.20 17.74 -10.33
N ASP A 104 0.38 19.05 -10.50
CA ASP A 104 1.07 19.64 -11.65
C ASP A 104 2.59 19.37 -11.67
N ARG A 105 3.14 18.86 -10.57
CA ARG A 105 4.58 18.63 -10.39
C ARG A 105 4.97 17.16 -10.40
N LEU A 106 4.00 16.26 -10.47
CA LEU A 106 4.21 14.81 -10.46
C LEU A 106 3.60 14.21 -11.72
N SER A 107 4.42 13.55 -12.52
CA SER A 107 4.02 12.98 -13.83
C SER A 107 3.34 11.62 -13.71
N PHE A 108 2.73 11.28 -12.55
CA PHE A 108 2.07 9.99 -12.33
C PHE A 108 0.56 10.10 -12.44
N PHE A 109 0.01 9.53 -13.48
CA PHE A 109 -1.44 9.40 -13.68
C PHE A 109 -1.77 8.09 -14.40
N PRO A 110 -2.85 7.41 -14.03
CA PRO A 110 -3.70 7.64 -12.85
C PRO A 110 -3.05 7.20 -11.54
N ARG A 111 -3.54 7.71 -10.41
CA ARG A 111 -3.11 7.32 -9.06
C ARG A 111 -4.16 6.46 -8.39
N TYR A 112 -3.72 5.39 -7.74
CA TYR A 112 -4.58 4.47 -7.01
C TYR A 112 -4.07 4.23 -5.60
N GLN A 113 -4.99 4.24 -4.64
CA GLN A 113 -4.69 3.83 -3.28
C GLN A 113 -5.28 2.44 -3.04
N VAL A 114 -4.46 1.56 -2.47
CA VAL A 114 -4.85 0.20 -2.06
C VAL A 114 -4.77 0.09 -0.55
N CYS A 115 -5.89 -0.21 0.12
CA CYS A 115 -5.93 -0.50 1.54
C CYS A 115 -5.72 -2.01 1.78
N VAL A 116 -4.71 -2.38 2.59
CA VAL A 116 -4.47 -3.78 2.97
C VAL A 116 -5.16 -4.06 4.30
N ILE A 117 -6.15 -4.94 4.28
CA ILE A 117 -6.98 -5.31 5.43
C ILE A 117 -6.55 -6.67 5.96
N ASP A 118 -6.06 -6.70 7.20
CA ASP A 118 -5.77 -7.96 7.88
C ASP A 118 -7.05 -8.59 8.41
N ALA A 119 -7.46 -9.73 7.86
CA ALA A 119 -8.69 -10.41 8.25
C ALA A 119 -8.74 -10.81 9.73
N ARG A 120 -7.59 -10.93 10.39
CA ARG A 120 -7.49 -11.34 11.81
C ARG A 120 -7.82 -10.20 12.77
N TYR A 121 -7.43 -8.97 12.41
CA TYR A 121 -7.34 -7.85 13.34
C TYR A 121 -8.16 -6.62 12.96
N TRP A 122 -8.74 -6.58 11.76
CA TRP A 122 -9.58 -5.45 11.34
C TRP A 122 -10.68 -5.13 12.35
N GLY A 123 -10.77 -3.87 12.74
CA GLY A 123 -11.75 -3.38 13.71
C GLY A 123 -11.52 -3.83 15.16
N LYS A 124 -10.34 -4.41 15.47
CA LYS A 124 -9.96 -4.87 16.81
C LYS A 124 -8.76 -4.13 17.38
N ARG A 125 -8.36 -3.03 16.75
CA ARG A 125 -7.16 -2.27 17.11
C ARG A 125 -7.49 -0.97 17.82
N ASP A 126 -8.44 -0.98 18.71
CA ASP A 126 -8.88 0.11 19.61
C ASP A 126 -8.59 1.54 19.08
N GLU A 127 -7.48 2.14 19.45
CA GLU A 127 -7.09 3.49 19.08
C GLU A 127 -6.89 3.69 17.56
N PHE A 128 -6.60 2.62 16.81
CA PHE A 128 -6.36 2.69 15.38
C PHE A 128 -7.61 2.40 14.51
N GLN A 129 -8.75 2.09 15.10
CA GLN A 129 -9.97 1.77 14.33
C GLN A 129 -10.41 2.92 13.43
N ILE A 130 -10.26 4.17 13.91
CA ILE A 130 -10.62 5.37 13.12
C ILE A 130 -9.68 5.49 11.92
N LEU A 131 -8.38 5.25 12.12
CA LEU A 131 -7.39 5.30 11.06
C LEU A 131 -7.60 4.19 10.03
N GLU A 132 -7.83 2.94 10.47
CA GLU A 132 -8.14 1.81 9.59
C GLU A 132 -9.36 2.11 8.70
N ARG A 133 -10.40 2.66 9.31
CA ARG A 133 -11.61 3.04 8.59
C ARG A 133 -11.34 4.15 7.58
N ARG A 134 -10.61 5.19 7.95
CA ARG A 134 -10.23 6.29 7.08
C ARG A 134 -9.37 5.80 5.89
N GLN A 135 -8.41 4.90 6.15
CA GLN A 135 -7.60 4.29 5.09
C GLN A 135 -8.44 3.51 4.08
N LEU A 136 -9.50 2.84 4.52
CA LEU A 136 -10.44 2.16 3.64
C LEU A 136 -11.36 3.14 2.89
N GLU A 137 -11.90 4.14 3.57
CA GLU A 137 -12.83 5.12 2.99
C GLU A 137 -12.19 5.94 1.87
N THR A 138 -10.90 6.21 1.97
CA THR A 138 -10.12 6.95 0.97
C THR A 138 -9.59 6.08 -0.17
N ALA A 139 -9.54 4.75 0.03
CA ALA A 139 -8.97 3.83 -0.96
C ALA A 139 -9.98 3.48 -2.07
N GLY A 140 -9.52 3.52 -3.32
CA GLY A 140 -10.30 2.99 -4.46
C GLY A 140 -10.31 1.46 -4.50
N PHE A 141 -9.29 0.83 -3.91
CA PHE A 141 -9.14 -0.62 -3.88
C PHE A 141 -8.75 -1.11 -2.48
N PHE A 142 -9.13 -2.36 -2.17
CA PHE A 142 -8.66 -3.03 -0.96
C PHE A 142 -8.28 -4.49 -1.23
N TYR A 143 -7.34 -4.98 -0.41
CA TYR A 143 -6.92 -6.37 -0.42
C TYR A 143 -7.08 -6.97 0.97
N ILE A 144 -7.76 -8.12 1.08
CA ILE A 144 -7.91 -8.82 2.37
C ILE A 144 -6.82 -9.87 2.46
N SER A 145 -5.88 -9.65 3.38
CA SER A 145 -4.82 -10.61 3.72
C SER A 145 -5.30 -11.63 4.76
N HIS A 146 -4.52 -12.70 4.94
CA HIS A 146 -4.76 -13.74 5.97
C HIS A 146 -6.17 -14.37 5.97
N LYS A 147 -6.85 -14.39 4.81
CA LYS A 147 -8.18 -14.99 4.66
C LYS A 147 -8.24 -16.44 5.13
N ASN A 148 -7.15 -17.19 4.94
CA ASN A 148 -6.99 -18.59 5.34
C ASN A 148 -6.74 -18.78 6.85
N LYS A 149 -6.53 -17.71 7.61
CA LYS A 149 -6.30 -17.73 9.06
C LYS A 149 -7.57 -17.44 9.87
N VAL A 150 -8.70 -17.23 9.21
CA VAL A 150 -9.98 -16.91 9.84
C VAL A 150 -11.09 -17.81 9.33
N GLN A 151 -12.15 -17.99 10.13
CA GLN A 151 -13.31 -18.76 9.74
C GLN A 151 -14.12 -18.05 8.64
N GLN A 152 -14.82 -18.83 7.81
CA GLN A 152 -15.65 -18.29 6.72
C GLN A 152 -16.79 -17.38 7.20
N THR A 153 -17.35 -17.67 8.38
CA THR A 153 -18.37 -16.83 9.02
C THR A 153 -17.81 -15.45 9.37
N HIS A 154 -16.60 -15.40 9.94
CA HIS A 154 -15.89 -14.16 10.22
C HIS A 154 -15.57 -13.37 8.93
N LEU A 155 -15.08 -14.05 7.90
CA LEU A 155 -14.77 -13.42 6.61
C LEU A 155 -16.03 -12.82 5.95
N LYS A 156 -17.19 -13.50 6.04
CA LYS A 156 -18.46 -12.96 5.54
C LYS A 156 -18.89 -11.69 6.31
N CYS A 157 -18.74 -11.70 7.64
CA CYS A 157 -19.03 -10.54 8.48
C CYS A 157 -18.09 -9.37 8.14
N LEU A 158 -16.79 -9.62 8.05
CA LEU A 158 -15.78 -8.65 7.67
C LEU A 158 -16.11 -7.98 6.33
N LYS A 159 -16.44 -8.76 5.30
CA LYS A 159 -16.82 -8.22 3.98
C LYS A 159 -18.07 -7.34 4.03
N LYS A 160 -19.05 -7.65 4.90
CA LYS A 160 -20.21 -6.77 5.11
C LYS A 160 -19.79 -5.44 5.75
N THR A 161 -18.93 -5.50 6.77
CA THR A 161 -18.43 -4.30 7.45
C THR A 161 -17.63 -3.42 6.49
N ILE A 162 -16.75 -4.01 5.67
CA ILE A 162 -15.98 -3.29 4.64
C ILE A 162 -16.94 -2.59 3.66
N LYS A 163 -17.95 -3.30 3.15
CA LYS A 163 -18.93 -2.72 2.22
C LYS A 163 -19.75 -1.58 2.84
N SER A 164 -20.02 -1.65 4.14
CA SER A 164 -20.74 -0.59 4.85
C SER A 164 -19.84 0.62 5.11
N ALA A 165 -18.53 0.43 5.33
CA ALA A 165 -17.56 1.50 5.53
C ALA A 165 -17.17 2.20 4.22
N SER A 166 -17.00 1.44 3.12
CA SER A 166 -16.71 2.03 1.81
C SER A 166 -17.51 1.34 0.71
N LYS A 167 -18.46 2.08 0.13
CA LYS A 167 -19.32 1.57 -0.96
C LYS A 167 -18.59 1.53 -2.30
N ASN A 168 -17.58 2.38 -2.48
CA ASN A 168 -16.91 2.59 -3.76
C ASN A 168 -15.62 1.79 -3.91
N SER A 169 -15.04 1.27 -2.82
CA SER A 169 -13.82 0.47 -2.88
C SER A 169 -14.08 -0.91 -3.48
N GLN A 170 -13.15 -1.36 -4.33
CA GLN A 170 -13.21 -2.66 -4.98
C GLN A 170 -12.20 -3.63 -4.39
N GLU A 171 -12.60 -4.90 -4.17
CA GLU A 171 -11.68 -5.95 -3.70
C GLU A 171 -10.73 -6.39 -4.82
N ILE A 172 -9.43 -6.26 -4.58
CA ILE A 172 -8.40 -6.85 -5.44
C ILE A 172 -8.29 -8.34 -5.11
N ASN A 173 -8.38 -9.17 -6.12
CA ASN A 173 -8.10 -10.60 -6.02
C ASN A 173 -6.93 -10.95 -6.96
N LEU A 174 -5.75 -11.12 -6.40
CA LEU A 174 -4.55 -11.48 -7.18
C LEU A 174 -4.67 -12.86 -7.85
N ASP A 175 -5.48 -13.76 -7.31
CA ASP A 175 -5.68 -15.09 -7.88
C ASP A 175 -6.53 -15.05 -9.18
N LYS A 176 -7.13 -13.91 -9.48
CA LYS A 176 -7.92 -13.66 -10.70
C LYS A 176 -7.21 -12.76 -11.71
N LEU A 177 -5.97 -12.35 -11.43
CA LEU A 177 -5.14 -11.57 -12.34
C LEU A 177 -4.33 -12.44 -13.30
N VAL A 178 -4.55 -13.75 -13.25
CA VAL A 178 -4.00 -14.74 -14.17
C VAL A 178 -4.92 -14.90 -15.37
#